data_2ef55db2d8932afcac12212f6c224d4d
#
_entry.id   2ef55db2d8932afcac12212f6c224d4d
#
_cell.length_a   1.000
_cell.length_b   1.000
_cell.length_c   1.000
_cell.angle_alpha   90.00
_cell.angle_beta   90.00
_cell.angle_gamma   90.00
#
_symmetry.space_group_name_H-M   'P 1'
#
loop_
_entity.id
_entity.type
_entity.pdbx_description
1 polymer ?
#
loop_
_entity_poly.entity_id
_entity_poly.type
_entity_poly.pdbx_seq_one_letter_code
_entity_poly.pdbx_strand_id
1 'polypeptide(L)'
;MTQNTQLPCILITGAAGALAQQVIHRLQGKYRLVVCDSRREVSMPEDIPSYRLGFTKRRFEDLFKEYNFDGIIHLGRIGSNENNREGRYAANVIGSQRLLDLALKYGVKQTLILSTYFVY
;
A
#
# COMPACT_ATOMS: atom_id res chain seq x y z
N MET A 1 -15.34 4.40 -16.74
CA MET A 1 -16.40 4.27 -15.75
C MET A 1 -15.82 4.45 -14.36
N THR A 2 -16.41 5.32 -13.58
CA THR A 2 -15.93 5.59 -12.23
C THR A 2 -16.32 4.47 -11.27
N GLN A 3 -15.54 4.31 -10.22
CA GLN A 3 -15.85 3.33 -9.18
C GLN A 3 -17.10 3.76 -8.42
N ASN A 4 -17.84 2.76 -7.94
CA ASN A 4 -18.99 3.00 -7.09
C ASN A 4 -18.53 3.58 -5.76
N THR A 5 -19.02 4.79 -5.42
CA THR A 5 -18.60 5.49 -4.21
C THR A 5 -19.08 4.82 -2.92
N GLN A 6 -20.01 3.88 -3.01
CA GLN A 6 -20.50 3.14 -1.85
C GLN A 6 -19.62 1.95 -1.49
N LEU A 7 -18.73 1.54 -2.40
CA LEU A 7 -17.82 0.44 -2.12
C LEU A 7 -16.74 0.88 -1.14
N PRO A 8 -16.29 -0.02 -0.27
CA PRO A 8 -15.16 0.28 0.60
C PRO A 8 -13.92 0.66 -0.20
N CYS A 9 -13.12 1.56 0.35
CA CYS A 9 -11.89 2.05 -0.28
C CYS A 9 -10.68 1.36 0.33
N ILE A 10 -9.85 0.76 -0.50
CA ILE A 10 -8.69 -0.02 -0.08
C ILE A 10 -7.42 0.59 -0.66
N LEU A 11 -6.44 0.84 0.21
CA LEU A 11 -5.10 1.24 -0.21
C LEU A 11 -4.23 -0.01 -0.38
N ILE A 12 -3.57 -0.13 -1.52
CA ILE A 12 -2.64 -1.23 -1.77
C ILE A 12 -1.24 -0.64 -1.98
N THR A 13 -0.30 -1.01 -1.11
CA THR A 13 1.10 -0.62 -1.28
C THR A 13 1.86 -1.71 -2.01
N GLY A 14 2.99 -1.34 -2.63
CA GLY A 14 3.79 -2.31 -3.38
C GLY A 14 3.12 -2.75 -4.66
N ALA A 15 2.38 -1.85 -5.30
CA ALA A 15 1.50 -2.16 -6.42
C ALA A 15 2.24 -2.68 -7.66
N ALA A 16 3.53 -2.39 -7.81
CA ALA A 16 4.31 -2.85 -8.96
C ALA A 16 4.71 -4.32 -8.87
N GLY A 17 4.53 -4.95 -7.71
CA GLY A 17 4.90 -6.36 -7.52
C GLY A 17 3.93 -7.32 -8.20
N ALA A 18 4.42 -8.52 -8.53
CA ALA A 18 3.62 -9.52 -9.23
C ALA A 18 2.39 -9.96 -8.42
N LEU A 19 2.57 -10.17 -7.11
CA LEU A 19 1.45 -10.54 -6.25
C LEU A 19 0.42 -9.42 -6.18
N ALA A 20 0.90 -8.18 -6.04
CA ALA A 20 0.01 -7.03 -5.95
C ALA A 20 -0.86 -6.90 -7.21
N GLN A 21 -0.28 -7.12 -8.38
CA GLN A 21 -1.03 -7.06 -9.64
C GLN A 21 -2.18 -8.06 -9.66
N GLN A 22 -1.95 -9.26 -9.14
CA GLN A 22 -3.02 -10.26 -9.04
C GLN A 22 -4.09 -9.88 -8.02
N VAL A 23 -3.68 -9.33 -6.89
CA VAL A 23 -4.61 -8.86 -5.87
C VAL A 23 -5.50 -7.74 -6.43
N ILE A 24 -4.88 -6.78 -7.11
CA ILE A 24 -5.61 -5.67 -7.73
C ILE A 24 -6.63 -6.20 -8.73
N HIS A 25 -6.21 -7.11 -9.59
CA HIS A 25 -7.10 -7.70 -10.58
C HIS A 25 -8.32 -8.37 -9.95
N ARG A 26 -8.12 -9.09 -8.86
CA ARG A 26 -9.20 -9.80 -8.19
C ARG A 26 -10.13 -8.89 -7.40
N LEU A 27 -9.62 -7.77 -6.90
CA LEU A 27 -10.43 -6.84 -6.10
C LEU A 27 -11.09 -5.75 -6.94
N GLN A 28 -10.64 -5.58 -8.16
CA GLN A 28 -11.15 -4.57 -9.06
C GLN A 28 -12.66 -4.77 -9.28
N GLY A 29 -13.42 -3.70 -9.16
CA GLY A 29 -14.87 -3.75 -9.28
C GLY A 29 -15.61 -4.14 -8.00
N LYS A 30 -14.92 -4.72 -7.02
CA LYS A 30 -15.50 -5.08 -5.72
C LYS A 30 -15.20 -4.05 -4.65
N TYR A 31 -14.14 -3.29 -4.85
CA TYR A 31 -13.69 -2.23 -3.94
C TYR A 31 -13.22 -1.04 -4.75
N ARG A 32 -13.24 0.13 -4.13
CA ARG A 32 -12.52 1.28 -4.67
C ARG A 32 -11.06 1.11 -4.29
N LEU A 33 -10.17 1.14 -5.26
CA LEU A 33 -8.76 0.89 -5.03
C LEU A 33 -7.95 2.15 -5.25
N VAL A 34 -6.98 2.37 -4.36
CA VAL A 34 -5.92 3.37 -4.52
C VAL A 34 -4.61 2.61 -4.36
N VAL A 35 -3.70 2.77 -5.28
CA VAL A 35 -2.47 1.98 -5.27
C VAL A 35 -1.23 2.88 -5.25
N CYS A 36 -0.16 2.39 -4.66
CA CYS A 36 1.11 3.11 -4.65
C CYS A 36 2.30 2.15 -4.68
N ASP A 37 3.42 2.67 -5.18
CA ASP A 37 4.68 1.93 -5.20
C ASP A 37 5.83 2.93 -5.23
N SER A 38 6.89 2.65 -4.48
CA SER A 38 8.05 3.55 -4.42
C SER A 38 8.93 3.48 -5.65
N ARG A 39 8.88 2.37 -6.38
CA ARG A 39 9.78 2.12 -7.50
C ARG A 39 9.34 2.80 -8.77
N ARG A 40 8.04 2.78 -9.03
CA ARG A 40 7.48 3.37 -10.24
C ARG A 40 5.98 3.56 -10.10
N GLU A 41 5.46 4.46 -10.93
CA GLU A 41 4.02 4.57 -11.09
C GLU A 41 3.54 3.38 -11.90
N VAL A 42 2.49 2.73 -11.42
CA VAL A 42 1.93 1.56 -12.08
C VAL A 42 0.77 2.00 -12.95
N SER A 43 0.79 1.56 -14.22
CA SER A 43 -0.30 1.88 -15.14
C SER A 43 -1.57 1.16 -14.71
N MET A 44 -2.63 1.92 -14.44
CA MET A 44 -3.91 1.41 -13.95
C MET A 44 -5.05 1.97 -14.79
N PRO A 45 -6.24 1.33 -14.79
CA PRO A 45 -7.43 1.94 -15.35
C PRO A 45 -7.69 3.31 -14.71
N GLU A 46 -8.38 4.19 -15.43
CA GLU A 46 -8.60 5.57 -14.98
C GLU A 46 -9.26 5.67 -13.61
N ASP A 47 -10.09 4.70 -13.27
CA ASP A 47 -10.81 4.71 -11.99
C ASP A 47 -9.95 4.22 -10.81
N ILE A 48 -8.70 3.85 -11.03
CA ILE A 48 -7.79 3.41 -9.98
C ILE A 48 -6.62 4.40 -9.89
N PRO A 49 -6.67 5.35 -8.94
CA PRO A 49 -5.54 6.27 -8.74
C PRO A 49 -4.27 5.50 -8.38
N SER A 50 -3.18 5.87 -9.03
CA SER A 50 -1.88 5.23 -8.84
C SER A 50 -0.84 6.30 -8.54
N TYR A 51 -0.03 6.07 -7.51
CA TYR A 51 0.96 7.03 -7.05
C TYR A 51 2.33 6.39 -6.97
N ARG A 52 3.34 7.13 -7.41
CA ARG A 52 4.73 6.76 -7.17
C ARG A 52 5.12 7.31 -5.81
N LEU A 53 4.92 6.54 -4.75
CA LEU A 53 5.10 7.01 -3.39
C LEU A 53 5.34 5.83 -2.47
N GLY A 54 6.44 5.88 -1.73
CA GLY A 54 6.80 4.82 -0.80
C GLY A 54 6.19 5.04 0.58
N PHE A 55 5.86 3.94 1.24
CA PHE A 55 5.24 3.98 2.56
C PHE A 55 6.18 4.53 3.65
N THR A 56 7.48 4.65 3.37
CA THR A 56 8.44 5.24 4.29
C THR A 56 8.56 6.75 4.16
N LYS A 57 7.94 7.34 3.14
CA LYS A 57 8.04 8.77 2.88
C LYS A 57 7.01 9.56 3.69
N ARG A 58 7.41 10.79 4.08
CA ARG A 58 6.52 11.69 4.81
C ARG A 58 5.21 11.94 4.05
N ARG A 59 5.30 12.10 2.73
CA ARG A 59 4.15 12.39 1.89
C ARG A 59 3.14 11.23 1.82
N PHE A 60 3.51 10.07 2.31
CA PHE A 60 2.59 8.93 2.35
C PHE A 60 1.33 9.26 3.14
N GLU A 61 1.47 10.05 4.19
CA GLU A 61 0.31 10.47 4.99
C GLU A 61 -0.70 11.29 4.18
N ASP A 62 -0.26 11.97 3.12
CA ASP A 62 -1.15 12.78 2.29
C ASP A 62 -2.26 11.94 1.65
N LEU A 63 -1.98 10.67 1.37
CA LEU A 63 -3.02 9.77 0.86
C LEU A 63 -4.15 9.60 1.86
N PHE A 64 -3.82 9.52 3.14
CA PHE A 64 -4.82 9.36 4.20
C PHE A 64 -5.65 10.62 4.42
N LYS A 65 -5.12 11.77 4.04
CA LYS A 65 -5.87 13.03 4.09
C LYS A 65 -6.81 13.18 2.91
N GLU A 66 -6.44 12.60 1.78
CA GLU A 66 -7.22 12.71 0.54
C GLU A 66 -8.30 11.65 0.45
N TYR A 67 -8.06 10.46 0.95
CA TYR A 67 -8.97 9.33 0.86
C TYR A 67 -9.35 8.82 2.23
N ASN A 68 -10.59 8.33 2.36
CA ASN A 68 -11.04 7.63 3.56
C ASN A 68 -10.87 6.12 3.34
N PHE A 69 -9.75 5.58 3.75
CA PHE A 69 -9.51 4.16 3.56
C PHE A 69 -10.26 3.33 4.61
N ASP A 70 -10.96 2.32 4.14
CA ASP A 70 -11.58 1.31 5.00
C ASP A 70 -10.61 0.19 5.31
N GLY A 71 -9.67 -0.07 4.42
CA GLY A 71 -8.67 -1.11 4.60
C GLY A 71 -7.37 -0.78 3.90
N ILE A 72 -6.31 -1.46 4.31
CA ILE A 72 -4.99 -1.36 3.72
C ILE A 72 -4.48 -2.77 3.46
N ILE A 73 -3.97 -3.01 2.26
CA ILE A 73 -3.23 -4.22 1.94
C ILE A 73 -1.79 -3.79 1.68
N HIS A 74 -0.92 -4.08 2.65
CA HIS A 74 0.47 -3.64 2.62
C HIS A 74 1.36 -4.73 2.05
N LEU A 75 1.72 -4.60 0.79
CA LEU A 75 2.60 -5.52 0.08
C LEU A 75 3.96 -4.89 -0.22
N GLY A 76 4.11 -3.59 0.10
CA GLY A 76 5.35 -2.88 -0.08
C GLY A 76 6.40 -3.32 0.92
N ARG A 77 7.65 -3.31 0.48
CA ARG A 77 8.79 -3.58 1.36
C ARG A 77 10.04 -2.94 0.77
N ILE A 78 11.01 -2.70 1.63
CA ILE A 78 12.33 -2.29 1.19
C ILE A 78 13.06 -3.53 0.70
N GLY A 79 13.44 -3.51 -0.55
CA GLY A 79 14.00 -4.68 -1.22
C GLY A 79 15.51 -4.66 -1.30
N SER A 80 16.00 -5.28 -2.38
CA SER A 80 17.41 -5.56 -2.58
C SER A 80 18.30 -4.34 -2.82
N ASN A 81 17.72 -3.14 -2.91
CA ASN A 81 18.50 -1.92 -3.10
C ASN A 81 19.26 -1.48 -1.85
N GLU A 82 18.88 -2.00 -0.69
CA GLU A 82 19.61 -1.72 0.53
C GLU A 82 20.90 -2.51 0.58
N ASN A 83 21.96 -1.88 1.13
CA ASN A 83 23.28 -2.48 1.14
C ASN A 83 23.44 -3.61 2.14
N ASN A 84 22.58 -3.71 3.14
CA ASN A 84 22.70 -4.73 4.15
C ASN A 84 21.33 -5.19 4.64
N ARG A 85 21.34 -6.41 5.17
CA ARG A 85 20.14 -7.08 5.66
C ARG A 85 19.52 -6.37 6.85
N GLU A 86 20.37 -5.89 7.78
CA GLU A 86 19.88 -5.21 8.98
C GLU A 86 19.19 -3.90 8.64
N GLY A 87 19.76 -3.15 7.71
CA GLY A 87 19.14 -1.91 7.24
C GLY A 87 17.78 -2.13 6.60
N ARG A 88 17.68 -3.18 5.77
CA ARG A 88 16.39 -3.54 5.16
C ARG A 88 15.36 -3.94 6.20
N TYR A 89 15.77 -4.75 7.16
CA TYR A 89 14.89 -5.19 8.23
C TYR A 89 14.38 -4.01 9.03
N ALA A 90 15.30 -3.15 9.48
CA ALA A 90 14.93 -1.99 10.29
C ALA A 90 13.98 -1.05 9.53
N ALA A 91 14.26 -0.78 8.25
CA ALA A 91 13.42 0.08 7.44
C ALA A 91 12.02 -0.50 7.25
N ASN A 92 11.92 -1.81 7.04
CA ASN A 92 10.62 -2.46 6.90
C ASN A 92 9.83 -2.46 8.21
N VAL A 93 10.48 -2.69 9.33
CA VAL A 93 9.83 -2.66 10.65
C VAL A 93 9.34 -1.26 10.98
N ILE A 94 10.19 -0.26 10.82
CA ILE A 94 9.83 1.14 11.10
C ILE A 94 8.71 1.59 10.15
N GLY A 95 8.82 1.24 8.88
CA GLY A 95 7.81 1.59 7.89
C GLY A 95 6.46 0.97 8.18
N SER A 96 6.45 -0.29 8.61
CA SER A 96 5.20 -0.97 8.96
C SER A 96 4.59 -0.38 10.23
N GLN A 97 5.41 0.00 11.22
CA GLN A 97 4.92 0.68 12.41
C GLN A 97 4.27 2.01 12.05
N ARG A 98 4.92 2.78 11.19
CA ARG A 98 4.35 4.05 10.73
C ARG A 98 3.03 3.86 10.02
N LEU A 99 2.93 2.83 9.17
CA LEU A 99 1.71 2.51 8.48
C LEU A 99 0.58 2.23 9.46
N LEU A 100 0.86 1.43 10.49
CA LEU A 100 -0.13 1.09 11.52
C LEU A 100 -0.53 2.32 12.33
N ASP A 101 0.42 3.21 12.62
CA ASP A 101 0.12 4.45 13.33
C ASP A 101 -0.81 5.34 12.48
N LEU A 102 -0.57 5.43 11.18
CA LEU A 102 -1.45 6.17 10.29
C LEU A 102 -2.83 5.53 10.19
N ALA A 103 -2.89 4.20 10.14
CA ALA A 103 -4.16 3.48 10.12
C ALA A 103 -4.99 3.80 11.37
N LEU A 104 -4.36 3.81 12.53
CA LEU A 104 -5.03 4.16 13.78
C LEU A 104 -5.47 5.63 13.78
N LYS A 105 -4.59 6.52 13.35
CA LYS A 105 -4.87 7.96 13.33
C LYS A 105 -6.07 8.30 12.45
N TYR A 106 -6.20 7.63 11.33
CA TYR A 106 -7.24 7.93 10.34
C TYR A 106 -8.40 6.94 10.37
N GLY A 107 -8.46 6.07 11.36
CA GLY A 107 -9.62 5.20 11.58
C GLY A 107 -9.78 4.09 10.55
N VAL A 108 -8.69 3.60 9.99
CA VAL A 108 -8.73 2.47 9.04
C VAL A 108 -9.15 1.22 9.81
N LYS A 109 -10.18 0.53 9.32
CA LYS A 109 -10.79 -0.58 10.05
C LYS A 109 -9.99 -1.86 10.01
N GLN A 110 -9.27 -2.11 8.90
CA GLN A 110 -8.56 -3.36 8.72
C GLN A 110 -7.26 -3.13 7.96
N THR A 111 -6.17 -3.71 8.47
CA THR A 111 -4.87 -3.64 7.83
C THR A 111 -4.34 -5.05 7.68
N LEU A 112 -3.97 -5.40 6.46
CA LEU A 112 -3.40 -6.70 6.13
C LEU A 112 -1.96 -6.49 5.67
N ILE A 113 -1.02 -7.12 6.36
CA ILE A 113 0.40 -7.00 6.06
C ILE A 113 0.91 -8.36 5.59
N LEU A 114 1.56 -8.37 4.44
CA LEU A 114 2.15 -9.58 3.92
C LEU A 114 3.37 -9.96 4.77
N SER A 115 3.36 -11.18 5.27
CA SER A 115 4.48 -11.75 6.01
C SER A 115 5.00 -12.97 5.27
N THR A 116 6.31 -13.16 5.28
CA THR A 116 6.92 -14.34 4.67
C THR A 116 7.73 -15.07 5.73
N TYR A 117 7.90 -16.38 5.55
CA TYR A 117 8.68 -17.12 6.51
C TYR A 117 10.19 -16.92 6.35
N PHE A 118 10.58 -16.10 5.40
CA PHE A 118 11.97 -15.66 5.29
C PHE A 118 12.27 -14.45 6.16
N VAL A 119 11.32 -13.99 6.92
CA VAL A 119 11.50 -12.86 7.83
C VAL A 119 11.96 -13.37 9.18
N TYR A 120 13.17 -13.08 9.51
CA TYR A 120 13.71 -13.35 10.84
C TYR A 120 14.84 -12.43 11.17
#